data_21d02cad91ae0d7ad71bb1d9fa3f1bda
#
_entry.id   21d02cad91ae0d7ad71bb1d9fa3f1bda
#
_cell.length_a   1.000
_cell.length_b   1.000
_cell.length_c   1.000
_cell.angle_alpha   90.00
_cell.angle_beta   90.00
_cell.angle_gamma   90.00
#
_symmetry.space_group_name_H-M   'P 1'
#
loop_
_entity.id
_entity.type
_entity.pdbx_description
1 polymer ?
#
loop_
_entity_poly.entity_id
_entity_poly.type
_entity_poly.pdbx_seq_one_letter_code
_entity_poly.pdbx_strand_id
1 'polypeptide(L)'
;MTTSIDPTTTSAWSALSAHHKSLTPNLREWFAADPERAQKLSFTADELHVDLSKNLITSETLELLVKLAEEVKLEQAREAMFSGEHINVTEDRAVLHTALRRPEGYTPALTVDGQDVDADVHAVLKKIYAFAERVRSGEWTGITGKRIETVVNIGIGGSDLGPVMVYEALKPYADAGITARFISNIDPTDVAEKVSGLDPETTLFIVASKTFGTLETLTNARVAREWLLSALAEAGALEGKEASEAVAKHFVAVSTALDKVAAFGIDPENAFGFWDWVGGRYSVDSAIGTSLAIVLGPKVFADFLAGFHAMDEHFRTAPLAQNVPVLMGLLNIWNVNFLGAETHAVLPYDQYLHRFPAYLQQLTMESNGKSVRADGSFVNYATGEVFWGEPGTNGQHAFYQLIHQGTRLIPADFLAFANPVHPTKDGEQDVHELFLANFFAQSQALAFGKTEEEVRAEGTAEHVVNARIFSGNRPSTSIMAPRLTPRVLGSLIALYEHITFVQGVVWGIDSFDQWGVELGKKLALDLVPAIEGDREVLARQDSSTASLIDYYLKNRTK
;
A
#
# COMPACT_ATOMS: atom_id res chain seq x y z
N MET A 1 -16.24 -12.72 -20.01
CA MET A 1 -16.54 -11.47 -19.28
C MET A 1 -17.21 -11.85 -17.98
N THR A 2 -16.55 -11.66 -16.86
CA THR A 2 -17.17 -11.75 -15.53
C THR A 2 -18.26 -10.69 -15.47
N THR A 3 -19.52 -11.11 -15.47
CA THR A 3 -20.67 -10.17 -15.37
C THR A 3 -20.64 -9.53 -13.98
N SER A 4 -20.44 -8.22 -13.91
CA SER A 4 -20.63 -7.43 -12.69
C SER A 4 -22.06 -7.69 -12.16
N ILE A 5 -22.14 -8.14 -10.90
CA ILE A 5 -23.43 -8.37 -10.23
C ILE A 5 -23.68 -7.22 -9.28
N ASP A 6 -24.87 -6.64 -9.32
CA ASP A 6 -25.32 -5.66 -8.33
C ASP A 6 -25.57 -6.39 -7.00
N PRO A 7 -24.77 -6.16 -5.96
CA PRO A 7 -24.91 -6.88 -4.70
C PRO A 7 -26.28 -6.64 -4.05
N THR A 8 -26.88 -5.47 -4.28
CA THR A 8 -28.18 -5.10 -3.69
C THR A 8 -29.36 -5.92 -4.23
N THR A 9 -29.17 -6.58 -5.38
CA THR A 9 -30.18 -7.45 -5.98
C THR A 9 -30.11 -8.89 -5.47
N THR A 10 -29.09 -9.22 -4.69
CA THR A 10 -28.88 -10.59 -4.15
C THR A 10 -29.78 -10.86 -2.95
N SER A 11 -30.11 -12.15 -2.76
CA SER A 11 -30.87 -12.59 -1.59
C SER A 11 -30.09 -12.40 -0.30
N ALA A 12 -28.77 -12.59 -0.35
CA ALA A 12 -27.84 -12.42 0.78
C ALA A 12 -27.77 -10.97 1.26
N TRP A 13 -27.72 -9.98 0.35
CA TRP A 13 -27.75 -8.57 0.72
C TRP A 13 -29.05 -8.20 1.45
N SER A 14 -30.19 -8.69 0.94
CA SER A 14 -31.47 -8.49 1.59
C SER A 14 -31.54 -9.12 2.98
N ALA A 15 -31.00 -10.33 3.12
CA ALA A 15 -30.88 -11.02 4.41
C ALA A 15 -29.95 -10.30 5.40
N LEU A 16 -28.77 -9.81 4.93
CA LEU A 16 -27.87 -8.99 5.73
C LEU A 16 -28.53 -7.69 6.21
N SER A 17 -29.32 -7.05 5.33
CA SER A 17 -30.09 -5.84 5.69
C SER A 17 -31.14 -6.11 6.77
N ALA A 18 -31.80 -7.27 6.72
CA ALA A 18 -32.76 -7.69 7.73
C ALA A 18 -32.05 -8.07 9.05
N HIS A 19 -30.94 -8.81 8.95
CA HIS A 19 -30.10 -9.19 10.08
C HIS A 19 -29.56 -7.95 10.82
N HIS A 20 -29.01 -6.97 10.09
CA HIS A 20 -28.53 -5.71 10.67
C HIS A 20 -29.61 -5.00 11.49
N LYS A 21 -30.86 -4.93 10.98
CA LYS A 21 -31.97 -4.28 11.69
C LYS A 21 -32.37 -4.99 12.98
N SER A 22 -32.14 -6.29 13.08
CA SER A 22 -32.45 -7.09 14.27
C SER A 22 -31.26 -7.23 15.22
N LEU A 23 -30.05 -6.97 14.75
CA LEU A 23 -28.83 -7.14 15.52
C LEU A 23 -28.63 -5.97 16.50
N THR A 24 -28.47 -6.30 17.77
CA THR A 24 -28.05 -5.34 18.81
C THR A 24 -26.66 -5.73 19.27
N PRO A 25 -25.59 -5.09 18.75
CA PRO A 25 -24.23 -5.45 19.10
C PRO A 25 -23.92 -5.22 20.59
N ASN A 26 -23.45 -6.25 21.27
CA ASN A 26 -22.95 -6.16 22.64
C ASN A 26 -21.79 -7.15 22.84
N LEU A 27 -20.58 -6.69 22.61
CA LEU A 27 -19.39 -7.52 22.72
C LEU A 27 -19.18 -8.06 24.15
N ARG A 28 -19.51 -7.30 25.19
CA ARG A 28 -19.42 -7.79 26.58
C ARG A 28 -20.30 -9.02 26.78
N GLU A 29 -21.56 -8.96 26.36
CA GLU A 29 -22.50 -10.08 26.47
C GLU A 29 -22.08 -11.25 25.56
N TRP A 30 -21.65 -10.98 24.34
CA TRP A 30 -21.25 -12.03 23.41
C TRP A 30 -20.04 -12.83 23.92
N PHE A 31 -19.03 -12.16 24.49
CA PHE A 31 -17.87 -12.85 25.10
C PHE A 31 -18.25 -13.56 26.41
N ALA A 32 -19.18 -13.02 27.18
CA ALA A 32 -19.68 -13.69 28.39
C ALA A 32 -20.51 -14.94 28.07
N ALA A 33 -21.31 -14.90 27.01
CA ALA A 33 -22.16 -16.02 26.56
C ALA A 33 -21.38 -17.12 25.84
N ASP A 34 -20.29 -16.78 25.13
CA ASP A 34 -19.45 -17.72 24.38
C ASP A 34 -17.96 -17.53 24.72
N PRO A 35 -17.44 -18.25 25.73
CA PRO A 35 -16.02 -18.21 26.09
C PRO A 35 -15.06 -18.65 24.97
N GLU A 36 -15.56 -19.41 23.97
CA GLU A 36 -14.78 -19.86 22.82
C GLU A 36 -14.86 -18.90 21.63
N ARG A 37 -15.52 -17.73 21.77
CA ARG A 37 -15.73 -16.77 20.69
C ARG A 37 -14.43 -16.40 19.99
N ALA A 38 -13.38 -16.10 20.75
CA ALA A 38 -12.08 -15.76 20.19
C ALA A 38 -11.50 -16.93 19.36
N GLN A 39 -11.59 -18.14 19.88
CA GLN A 39 -11.10 -19.33 19.17
C GLN A 39 -11.86 -19.59 17.86
N LYS A 40 -13.19 -19.40 17.86
CA LYS A 40 -14.05 -19.60 16.68
C LYS A 40 -13.86 -18.54 15.61
N LEU A 41 -13.40 -17.35 15.98
CA LEU A 41 -13.23 -16.20 15.10
C LEU A 41 -11.77 -15.79 14.91
N SER A 42 -10.83 -16.69 15.23
CA SER A 42 -9.42 -16.54 14.92
C SER A 42 -9.00 -17.49 13.80
N PHE A 43 -8.21 -16.98 12.88
CA PHE A 43 -7.77 -17.67 11.68
C PHE A 43 -6.26 -17.51 11.50
N THR A 44 -5.65 -18.39 10.73
CA THR A 44 -4.22 -18.31 10.39
C THR A 44 -4.05 -18.37 8.89
N ALA A 45 -3.27 -17.45 8.36
CA ALA A 45 -2.85 -17.44 6.96
C ALA A 45 -1.34 -17.19 6.90
N ASP A 46 -0.57 -18.14 6.38
CA ASP A 46 0.89 -18.19 6.48
C ASP A 46 1.33 -17.98 7.95
N GLU A 47 2.15 -17.00 8.26
CA GLU A 47 2.59 -16.66 9.62
C GLU A 47 1.66 -15.67 10.34
N LEU A 48 0.57 -15.23 9.72
CA LEU A 48 -0.36 -14.25 10.28
C LEU A 48 -1.45 -14.93 11.11
N HIS A 49 -1.54 -14.59 12.38
CA HIS A 49 -2.67 -14.90 13.24
C HIS A 49 -3.64 -13.71 13.25
N VAL A 50 -4.88 -13.94 12.83
CA VAL A 50 -5.91 -12.91 12.64
C VAL A 50 -7.10 -13.19 13.53
N ASP A 51 -7.36 -12.30 14.48
CA ASP A 51 -8.50 -12.36 15.42
C ASP A 51 -9.58 -11.36 15.00
N LEU A 52 -10.72 -11.87 14.53
CA LEU A 52 -11.92 -11.13 14.16
C LEU A 52 -12.94 -11.02 15.31
N SER A 53 -12.66 -11.58 16.46
CA SER A 53 -13.65 -11.77 17.55
C SER A 53 -14.19 -10.47 18.15
N LYS A 54 -13.42 -9.36 18.05
CA LYS A 54 -13.82 -8.04 18.52
C LYS A 54 -14.56 -7.20 17.46
N ASN A 55 -14.98 -7.82 16.36
CA ASN A 55 -15.86 -7.18 15.39
C ASN A 55 -17.34 -7.38 15.75
N LEU A 56 -18.20 -6.52 15.22
CA LEU A 56 -19.65 -6.53 15.50
C LEU A 56 -20.37 -7.54 14.60
N ILE A 57 -19.97 -8.81 14.73
CA ILE A 57 -20.44 -9.95 13.94
C ILE A 57 -20.82 -11.13 14.83
N THR A 58 -21.78 -11.91 14.35
CA THR A 58 -22.13 -13.23 14.88
C THR A 58 -21.79 -14.31 13.84
N SER A 59 -21.96 -15.59 14.20
CA SER A 59 -21.83 -16.68 13.22
C SER A 59 -22.81 -16.51 12.06
N GLU A 60 -24.05 -16.10 12.34
CA GLU A 60 -25.06 -15.79 11.31
C GLU A 60 -24.60 -14.66 10.38
N THR A 61 -23.98 -13.61 10.94
CA THR A 61 -23.42 -12.53 10.12
C THR A 61 -22.38 -13.05 9.13
N LEU A 62 -21.47 -13.91 9.59
CA LEU A 62 -20.44 -14.50 8.70
C LEU A 62 -21.03 -15.43 7.66
N GLU A 63 -21.99 -16.27 8.02
CA GLU A 63 -22.70 -17.16 7.08
C GLU A 63 -23.38 -16.36 5.97
N LEU A 64 -24.06 -15.26 6.31
CA LEU A 64 -24.70 -14.37 5.35
C LEU A 64 -23.70 -13.63 4.45
N LEU A 65 -22.55 -13.20 5.01
CA LEU A 65 -21.47 -12.56 4.25
C LEU A 65 -20.82 -13.54 3.27
N VAL A 66 -20.55 -14.78 3.69
CA VAL A 66 -20.04 -15.83 2.80
C VAL A 66 -21.05 -16.13 1.69
N LYS A 67 -22.34 -16.19 2.02
CA LYS A 67 -23.38 -16.38 1.01
C LYS A 67 -23.44 -15.21 0.02
N LEU A 68 -23.19 -13.98 0.47
CA LEU A 68 -23.07 -12.83 -0.44
C LEU A 68 -21.90 -13.02 -1.41
N ALA A 69 -20.74 -13.47 -0.92
CA ALA A 69 -19.58 -13.75 -1.76
C ALA A 69 -19.88 -14.85 -2.82
N GLU A 70 -20.63 -15.88 -2.44
CA GLU A 70 -21.08 -16.93 -3.37
C GLU A 70 -22.04 -16.35 -4.44
N GLU A 71 -23.03 -15.55 -4.03
CA GLU A 71 -24.03 -14.97 -4.94
C GLU A 71 -23.42 -13.96 -5.93
N VAL A 72 -22.39 -13.19 -5.52
CA VAL A 72 -21.63 -12.31 -6.43
C VAL A 72 -20.53 -13.06 -7.20
N LYS A 73 -20.42 -14.38 -7.05
CA LYS A 73 -19.49 -15.26 -7.77
C LYS A 73 -17.99 -14.93 -7.50
N LEU A 74 -17.66 -14.65 -6.25
CA LEU A 74 -16.29 -14.31 -5.86
C LEU A 74 -15.25 -15.37 -6.28
N GLU A 75 -15.56 -16.68 -6.13
CA GLU A 75 -14.64 -17.75 -6.53
C GLU A 75 -14.34 -17.75 -8.03
N GLN A 76 -15.34 -17.44 -8.86
CA GLN A 76 -15.16 -17.32 -10.31
C GLN A 76 -14.31 -16.09 -10.66
N ALA A 77 -14.54 -14.96 -10.00
CA ALA A 77 -13.74 -13.75 -10.20
C ALA A 77 -12.28 -13.98 -9.75
N ARG A 78 -12.07 -14.69 -8.65
CA ARG A 78 -10.76 -15.09 -8.16
C ARG A 78 -10.03 -15.95 -9.19
N GLU A 79 -10.67 -17.00 -9.71
CA GLU A 79 -10.09 -17.83 -10.75
C GLU A 79 -9.77 -17.05 -12.02
N ALA A 80 -10.65 -16.15 -12.45
CA ALA A 80 -10.41 -15.25 -13.58
C ALA A 80 -9.16 -14.38 -13.41
N MET A 81 -8.91 -13.85 -12.19
CA MET A 81 -7.69 -13.11 -11.89
C MET A 81 -6.45 -13.99 -12.02
N PHE A 82 -6.44 -15.17 -11.38
CA PHE A 82 -5.27 -16.05 -11.38
C PHE A 82 -5.01 -16.70 -12.74
N SER A 83 -6.02 -16.88 -13.57
CA SER A 83 -5.89 -17.42 -14.94
C SER A 83 -5.52 -16.38 -15.99
N GLY A 84 -5.56 -15.07 -15.63
CA GLY A 84 -5.20 -13.99 -16.54
C GLY A 84 -6.33 -13.58 -17.49
N GLU A 85 -7.59 -13.80 -17.12
CA GLU A 85 -8.68 -13.17 -17.84
C GLU A 85 -8.60 -11.63 -17.70
N HIS A 86 -9.10 -10.90 -18.72
CA HIS A 86 -9.10 -9.45 -18.74
C HIS A 86 -10.17 -8.88 -17.78
N ILE A 87 -9.87 -8.93 -16.48
CA ILE A 87 -10.78 -8.44 -15.42
C ILE A 87 -10.69 -6.93 -15.19
N ASN A 88 -9.63 -6.24 -15.64
CA ASN A 88 -9.62 -4.80 -15.79
C ASN A 88 -10.34 -4.47 -17.10
N VAL A 89 -11.65 -4.35 -17.00
CA VAL A 89 -12.54 -4.29 -18.18
C VAL A 89 -12.50 -2.95 -18.90
N THR A 90 -12.17 -1.86 -18.20
CA THR A 90 -12.15 -0.51 -18.76
C THR A 90 -10.90 -0.24 -19.59
N GLU A 91 -9.81 -0.98 -19.37
CA GLU A 91 -8.56 -0.90 -20.12
C GLU A 91 -8.30 -2.16 -20.96
N ASP A 92 -9.19 -3.17 -20.91
CA ASP A 92 -9.07 -4.48 -21.58
C ASP A 92 -7.74 -5.17 -21.29
N ARG A 93 -7.44 -5.38 -19.99
CA ARG A 93 -6.17 -5.96 -19.53
C ARG A 93 -6.39 -7.09 -18.53
N ALA A 94 -5.51 -8.07 -18.57
CA ALA A 94 -5.33 -9.02 -17.48
C ALA A 94 -4.81 -8.29 -16.22
N VAL A 95 -4.99 -8.91 -15.06
CA VAL A 95 -4.47 -8.43 -13.76
C VAL A 95 -3.65 -9.56 -13.14
N LEU A 96 -2.34 -9.46 -13.28
CA LEU A 96 -1.41 -10.56 -12.99
C LEU A 96 -0.28 -10.17 -12.02
N HIS A 97 -0.53 -9.22 -11.09
CA HIS A 97 0.44 -8.95 -10.04
C HIS A 97 0.79 -10.21 -9.24
N THR A 98 -0.13 -11.17 -9.10
CA THR A 98 0.12 -12.47 -8.47
C THR A 98 1.15 -13.33 -9.22
N ALA A 99 1.34 -13.12 -10.53
CA ALA A 99 2.35 -13.85 -11.29
C ALA A 99 3.79 -13.41 -10.99
N LEU A 100 3.98 -12.16 -10.51
CA LEU A 100 5.30 -11.61 -10.17
C LEU A 100 6.04 -12.40 -9.09
N ARG A 101 5.32 -13.14 -8.24
CA ARG A 101 5.81 -13.83 -7.05
C ARG A 101 5.64 -15.35 -7.09
N ARG A 102 5.27 -15.89 -8.26
CA ARG A 102 5.23 -17.34 -8.47
C ARG A 102 6.65 -17.92 -8.47
N PRO A 103 6.92 -19.03 -7.75
CA PRO A 103 8.23 -19.67 -7.77
C PRO A 103 8.65 -20.14 -9.16
N GLU A 104 9.95 -20.17 -9.44
CA GLU A 104 10.45 -20.73 -10.69
C GLU A 104 10.02 -22.21 -10.81
N GLY A 105 9.46 -22.57 -11.97
CA GLY A 105 8.95 -23.92 -12.21
C GLY A 105 7.57 -24.21 -11.61
N TYR A 106 6.85 -23.18 -11.15
CA TYR A 106 5.47 -23.34 -10.68
C TYR A 106 4.56 -23.95 -11.77
N THR A 107 3.65 -24.84 -11.38
CA THR A 107 2.78 -25.57 -12.31
C THR A 107 1.31 -25.42 -11.93
N PRO A 108 0.39 -25.27 -12.92
CA PRO A 108 0.68 -25.14 -14.35
C PRO A 108 1.36 -23.81 -14.69
N ALA A 109 2.16 -23.78 -15.77
CA ALA A 109 2.72 -22.54 -16.30
C ALA A 109 1.62 -21.61 -16.79
N LEU A 110 1.81 -20.30 -16.61
CA LEU A 110 0.83 -19.28 -16.97
C LEU A 110 1.17 -18.68 -18.33
N THR A 111 0.26 -18.87 -19.30
CA THR A 111 0.32 -18.23 -20.60
C THR A 111 -0.92 -17.39 -20.81
N VAL A 112 -0.74 -16.09 -21.11
CA VAL A 112 -1.83 -15.13 -21.34
C VAL A 112 -1.52 -14.34 -22.61
N ASP A 113 -2.49 -14.23 -23.51
CA ASP A 113 -2.37 -13.53 -24.80
C ASP A 113 -1.15 -13.99 -25.66
N GLY A 114 -0.75 -15.25 -25.51
CA GLY A 114 0.42 -15.81 -26.19
C GLY A 114 1.77 -15.51 -25.51
N GLN A 115 1.78 -14.80 -24.38
CA GLN A 115 2.96 -14.52 -23.56
C GLN A 115 3.15 -15.66 -22.56
N ASP A 116 4.37 -16.19 -22.44
CA ASP A 116 4.78 -17.05 -21.32
C ASP A 116 5.13 -16.14 -20.13
N VAL A 117 4.12 -15.88 -19.29
CA VAL A 117 4.21 -14.91 -18.19
C VAL A 117 5.26 -15.30 -17.16
N ASP A 118 5.33 -16.60 -16.79
CA ASP A 118 6.29 -17.08 -15.80
C ASP A 118 7.74 -16.96 -16.31
N ALA A 119 7.99 -17.34 -17.55
CA ALA A 119 9.34 -17.24 -18.14
C ALA A 119 9.82 -15.78 -18.19
N ASP A 120 8.94 -14.88 -18.61
CA ASP A 120 9.27 -13.45 -18.72
C ASP A 120 9.52 -12.81 -17.35
N VAL A 121 8.68 -13.10 -16.33
CA VAL A 121 8.88 -12.62 -14.96
C VAL A 121 10.23 -13.07 -14.43
N HIS A 122 10.54 -14.35 -14.54
CA HIS A 122 11.81 -14.89 -14.04
C HIS A 122 13.03 -14.35 -14.82
N ALA A 123 12.89 -14.08 -16.10
CA ALA A 123 13.96 -13.43 -16.88
C ALA A 123 14.27 -12.02 -16.35
N VAL A 124 13.23 -11.23 -16.07
CA VAL A 124 13.39 -9.89 -15.48
C VAL A 124 13.96 -9.96 -14.07
N LEU A 125 13.46 -10.86 -13.20
CA LEU A 125 14.01 -11.05 -11.85
C LEU A 125 15.48 -11.45 -11.88
N LYS A 126 15.89 -12.37 -12.75
CA LYS A 126 17.30 -12.74 -12.93
C LYS A 126 18.16 -11.55 -13.31
N LYS A 127 17.67 -10.71 -14.22
CA LYS A 127 18.37 -9.47 -14.65
C LYS A 127 18.53 -8.49 -13.48
N ILE A 128 17.46 -8.29 -12.69
CA ILE A 128 17.47 -7.41 -11.50
C ILE A 128 18.46 -7.95 -10.46
N TYR A 129 18.42 -9.24 -10.15
CA TYR A 129 19.30 -9.86 -9.17
C TYR A 129 20.77 -9.79 -9.60
N ALA A 130 21.05 -10.07 -10.87
CA ALA A 130 22.41 -9.94 -11.39
C ALA A 130 22.93 -8.51 -11.30
N PHE A 131 22.10 -7.52 -11.59
CA PHE A 131 22.47 -6.11 -11.44
C PHE A 131 22.67 -5.73 -9.97
N ALA A 132 21.76 -6.15 -9.08
CA ALA A 132 21.87 -5.92 -7.65
C ALA A 132 23.18 -6.48 -7.08
N GLU A 133 23.57 -7.70 -7.45
CA GLU A 133 24.85 -8.30 -7.03
C GLU A 133 26.07 -7.54 -7.54
N ARG A 134 26.05 -7.04 -8.78
CA ARG A 134 27.11 -6.20 -9.33
C ARG A 134 27.29 -4.90 -8.55
N VAL A 135 26.19 -4.25 -8.13
CA VAL A 135 26.25 -3.05 -7.28
C VAL A 135 26.78 -3.40 -5.89
N ARG A 136 26.24 -4.45 -5.28
CA ARG A 136 26.57 -4.89 -3.92
C ARG A 136 28.03 -5.38 -3.78
N SER A 137 28.53 -6.09 -4.77
CA SER A 137 29.92 -6.56 -4.80
C SER A 137 30.93 -5.45 -5.08
N GLY A 138 30.49 -4.30 -5.63
CA GLY A 138 31.37 -3.23 -6.10
C GLY A 138 31.92 -3.48 -7.52
N GLU A 139 31.40 -4.44 -8.26
CA GLU A 139 31.67 -4.61 -9.70
C GLU A 139 31.07 -3.45 -10.52
N TRP A 140 29.87 -3.00 -10.14
CA TRP A 140 29.29 -1.77 -10.64
C TRP A 140 29.75 -0.61 -9.78
N THR A 141 30.39 0.39 -10.40
CA THR A 141 30.95 1.56 -9.73
C THR A 141 30.46 2.85 -10.35
N GLY A 142 30.59 3.95 -9.62
CA GLY A 142 30.47 5.29 -10.19
C GLY A 142 31.57 5.58 -11.22
N ILE A 143 31.50 6.75 -11.85
CA ILE A 143 32.40 7.17 -12.92
C ILE A 143 33.88 7.22 -12.49
N THR A 144 34.17 7.40 -11.21
CA THR A 144 35.52 7.44 -10.67
C THR A 144 36.05 6.07 -10.23
N GLY A 145 35.24 5.02 -10.33
CA GLY A 145 35.58 3.69 -9.85
C GLY A 145 35.27 3.46 -8.36
N LYS A 146 34.70 4.45 -7.67
CA LYS A 146 34.20 4.27 -6.29
C LYS A 146 32.96 3.38 -6.27
N ARG A 147 32.84 2.59 -5.21
CA ARG A 147 31.68 1.73 -4.95
C ARG A 147 30.44 2.58 -4.71
N ILE A 148 29.26 2.10 -5.13
CA ILE A 148 27.98 2.74 -4.81
C ILE A 148 27.63 2.52 -3.33
N GLU A 149 27.28 3.60 -2.64
CA GLU A 149 26.89 3.63 -1.23
C GLU A 149 25.45 4.15 -1.04
N THR A 150 24.94 4.88 -2.01
CA THR A 150 23.55 5.37 -1.98
C THR A 150 22.82 5.09 -3.29
N VAL A 151 21.62 4.53 -3.15
CA VAL A 151 20.66 4.36 -4.25
C VAL A 151 19.52 5.35 -4.06
N VAL A 152 19.26 6.18 -5.06
CA VAL A 152 18.17 7.17 -5.05
C VAL A 152 17.09 6.74 -6.03
N ASN A 153 15.95 6.31 -5.52
CA ASN A 153 14.79 5.95 -6.34
C ASN A 153 13.99 7.22 -6.67
N ILE A 154 13.80 7.51 -7.95
CA ILE A 154 12.99 8.65 -8.44
C ILE A 154 11.73 8.08 -9.08
N GLY A 155 10.60 8.23 -8.40
CA GLY A 155 9.30 7.70 -8.83
C GLY A 155 8.17 8.42 -8.13
N ILE A 156 6.93 8.22 -8.55
CA ILE A 156 5.73 8.78 -7.91
C ILE A 156 4.62 7.73 -7.85
N GLY A 157 3.69 7.86 -6.90
CA GLY A 157 2.59 6.92 -6.70
C GLY A 157 3.11 5.51 -6.42
N GLY A 158 2.71 4.52 -7.21
CA GLY A 158 3.15 3.13 -7.04
C GLY A 158 4.65 2.89 -7.21
N SER A 159 5.34 3.78 -7.94
CA SER A 159 6.81 3.73 -8.10
C SER A 159 7.58 4.34 -6.91
N ASP A 160 6.88 4.89 -5.91
CA ASP A 160 7.44 5.46 -4.69
C ASP A 160 6.89 4.80 -3.42
N LEU A 161 5.56 4.81 -3.23
CA LEU A 161 4.92 4.41 -1.96
C LEU A 161 5.26 2.97 -1.55
N GLY A 162 5.23 2.03 -2.49
CA GLY A 162 5.65 0.65 -2.23
C GLY A 162 7.13 0.56 -1.85
N PRO A 163 8.06 1.01 -2.71
CA PRO A 163 9.49 1.00 -2.41
C PRO A 163 9.88 1.67 -1.09
N VAL A 164 9.38 2.88 -0.79
CA VAL A 164 9.73 3.56 0.47
C VAL A 164 9.16 2.83 1.68
N MET A 165 7.93 2.32 1.60
CA MET A 165 7.31 1.57 2.68
C MET A 165 8.09 0.29 2.99
N VAL A 166 8.44 -0.50 1.96
CA VAL A 166 9.20 -1.75 2.14
C VAL A 166 10.61 -1.47 2.63
N TYR A 167 11.29 -0.43 2.13
CA TYR A 167 12.61 -0.05 2.64
C TYR A 167 12.57 0.29 4.12
N GLU A 168 11.62 1.14 4.56
CA GLU A 168 11.48 1.50 5.97
C GLU A 168 11.12 0.27 6.83
N ALA A 169 10.24 -0.60 6.35
CA ALA A 169 9.84 -1.81 7.07
C ALA A 169 10.97 -2.84 7.20
N LEU A 170 11.80 -2.98 6.17
CA LEU A 170 12.87 -3.99 6.12
C LEU A 170 14.28 -3.42 6.30
N LYS A 171 14.40 -2.17 6.73
CA LYS A 171 15.68 -1.50 6.99
C LYS A 171 16.66 -2.30 7.86
N PRO A 172 16.22 -3.06 8.88
CA PRO A 172 17.12 -3.93 9.64
C PRO A 172 17.77 -5.08 8.85
N TYR A 173 17.21 -5.40 7.68
CA TYR A 173 17.71 -6.44 6.77
C TYR A 173 18.57 -5.88 5.64
N ALA A 174 18.70 -4.54 5.55
CA ALA A 174 19.50 -3.89 4.53
C ALA A 174 21.00 -4.10 4.77
N ASP A 175 21.77 -4.08 3.69
CA ASP A 175 23.22 -4.06 3.76
C ASP A 175 23.71 -2.75 4.39
N ALA A 176 24.52 -2.83 5.43
CA ALA A 176 25.03 -1.65 6.14
C ALA A 176 25.87 -0.70 5.27
N GLY A 177 26.37 -1.17 4.12
CA GLY A 177 27.18 -0.39 3.18
C GLY A 177 26.41 0.34 2.09
N ILE A 178 25.08 0.10 1.97
CA ILE A 178 24.26 0.73 0.93
C ILE A 178 22.96 1.24 1.55
N THR A 179 22.64 2.52 1.30
CA THR A 179 21.41 3.16 1.77
C THR A 179 20.49 3.51 0.60
N ALA A 180 19.17 3.66 0.87
CA ALA A 180 18.24 4.16 -0.12
C ALA A 180 17.69 5.53 0.27
N ARG A 181 17.44 6.38 -0.75
CA ARG A 181 16.63 7.60 -0.65
C ARG A 181 15.56 7.57 -1.74
N PHE A 182 14.47 8.31 -1.52
CA PHE A 182 13.30 8.31 -2.41
C PHE A 182 12.91 9.74 -2.74
N ILE A 183 12.85 10.08 -4.02
CA ILE A 183 12.41 11.37 -4.56
C ILE A 183 11.10 11.14 -5.31
N SER A 184 10.05 11.83 -4.90
CA SER A 184 8.69 11.60 -5.39
C SER A 184 7.99 12.89 -5.80
N ASN A 185 7.95 13.87 -4.89
CA ASN A 185 7.23 15.12 -5.12
C ASN A 185 7.96 16.02 -6.14
N ILE A 186 7.17 16.70 -6.98
CA ILE A 186 7.72 17.73 -7.90
C ILE A 186 8.08 19.04 -7.17
N ASP A 187 7.70 19.19 -5.88
CA ASP A 187 8.20 20.28 -5.05
C ASP A 187 9.75 20.24 -5.05
N PRO A 188 10.43 21.32 -5.49
CA PRO A 188 11.89 21.36 -5.58
C PRO A 188 12.59 21.09 -4.24
N THR A 189 11.90 21.24 -3.12
CA THR A 189 12.42 20.91 -1.79
C THR A 189 12.71 19.42 -1.66
N ASP A 190 11.88 18.54 -2.27
CA ASP A 190 12.04 17.09 -2.12
C ASP A 190 13.35 16.61 -2.74
N VAL A 191 13.64 17.00 -3.98
CA VAL A 191 14.90 16.64 -4.64
C VAL A 191 16.09 17.28 -3.92
N ALA A 192 16.00 18.56 -3.54
CA ALA A 192 17.09 19.30 -2.88
C ALA A 192 17.50 18.64 -1.55
N GLU A 193 16.52 18.32 -0.69
CA GLU A 193 16.77 17.66 0.60
C GLU A 193 17.33 16.24 0.41
N LYS A 194 16.83 15.50 -0.58
CA LYS A 194 17.24 14.09 -0.80
C LYS A 194 18.63 13.96 -1.40
N VAL A 195 19.11 14.93 -2.19
CA VAL A 195 20.49 14.91 -2.70
C VAL A 195 21.48 15.60 -1.74
N SER A 196 20.98 16.35 -0.78
CA SER A 196 21.83 17.05 0.20
C SER A 196 22.71 16.07 0.97
N GLY A 197 24.01 16.38 1.03
CA GLY A 197 25.03 15.61 1.74
C GLY A 197 25.37 14.24 1.09
N LEU A 198 24.92 13.98 -0.14
CA LEU A 198 25.38 12.81 -0.89
C LEU A 198 26.76 13.05 -1.52
N ASP A 199 27.59 11.98 -1.58
CA ASP A 199 28.78 11.95 -2.42
C ASP A 199 28.34 11.60 -3.86
N PRO A 200 28.50 12.51 -4.84
CA PRO A 200 28.09 12.25 -6.22
C PRO A 200 28.83 11.07 -6.87
N GLU A 201 30.04 10.77 -6.40
CA GLU A 201 30.85 9.65 -6.93
C GLU A 201 30.34 8.27 -6.51
N THR A 202 29.52 8.19 -5.42
CA THR A 202 29.03 6.93 -4.85
C THR A 202 27.49 6.80 -4.92
N THR A 203 26.83 7.70 -5.66
CA THR A 203 25.35 7.74 -5.76
C THR A 203 24.87 7.13 -7.09
N LEU A 204 23.89 6.22 -7.01
CA LEU A 204 23.18 5.63 -8.15
C LEU A 204 21.72 6.08 -8.14
N PHE A 205 21.22 6.60 -9.24
CA PHE A 205 19.82 6.99 -9.42
C PHE A 205 19.07 5.93 -10.22
N ILE A 206 17.84 5.61 -9.78
CA ILE A 206 16.91 4.73 -10.48
C ILE A 206 15.70 5.57 -10.89
N VAL A 207 15.50 5.76 -12.19
CA VAL A 207 14.35 6.50 -12.74
C VAL A 207 13.21 5.52 -12.99
N ALA A 208 12.21 5.50 -12.10
CA ALA A 208 11.11 4.55 -12.12
C ALA A 208 9.86 5.18 -12.75
N SER A 209 9.70 4.97 -14.07
CA SER A 209 8.54 5.43 -14.84
C SER A 209 8.28 4.48 -16.02
N LYS A 210 7.17 3.74 -16.00
CA LYS A 210 6.83 2.69 -16.98
C LYS A 210 6.94 3.18 -18.42
N THR A 211 6.35 4.34 -18.73
CA THR A 211 6.33 4.97 -20.07
C THR A 211 7.45 5.98 -20.28
N PHE A 212 8.31 6.18 -19.29
CA PHE A 212 9.35 7.22 -19.24
C PHE A 212 8.83 8.60 -19.71
N GLY A 213 7.66 8.97 -19.12
CA GLY A 213 6.92 10.17 -19.54
C GLY A 213 6.16 10.86 -18.39
N THR A 214 6.20 10.32 -17.17
CA THR A 214 5.57 10.95 -16.00
C THR A 214 6.25 12.27 -15.69
N LEU A 215 5.49 13.36 -15.68
CA LEU A 215 6.00 14.73 -15.57
C LEU A 215 6.91 14.91 -14.34
N GLU A 216 6.40 14.53 -13.15
CA GLU A 216 7.08 14.68 -11.87
C GLU A 216 8.39 13.89 -11.86
N THR A 217 8.33 12.61 -12.22
CA THR A 217 9.49 11.71 -12.24
C THR A 217 10.58 12.22 -13.19
N LEU A 218 10.21 12.61 -14.41
CA LEU A 218 11.20 13.07 -15.40
C LEU A 218 11.75 14.46 -15.07
N THR A 219 10.97 15.31 -14.42
CA THR A 219 11.46 16.61 -13.96
C THR A 219 12.47 16.41 -12.84
N ASN A 220 12.15 15.61 -11.82
CA ASN A 220 13.07 15.29 -10.74
C ASN A 220 14.33 14.57 -11.25
N ALA A 221 14.19 13.66 -12.22
CA ALA A 221 15.33 12.97 -12.82
C ALA A 221 16.28 13.94 -13.56
N ARG A 222 15.76 14.94 -14.29
CA ARG A 222 16.58 15.98 -14.94
C ARG A 222 17.31 16.84 -13.92
N VAL A 223 16.62 17.25 -12.85
CA VAL A 223 17.23 18.04 -11.74
C VAL A 223 18.32 17.24 -11.02
N ALA A 224 18.07 15.97 -10.72
CA ALA A 224 19.06 15.09 -10.12
C ALA A 224 20.28 14.85 -11.02
N ARG A 225 20.05 14.73 -12.35
CA ARG A 225 21.13 14.61 -13.33
C ARG A 225 21.99 15.86 -13.38
N GLU A 226 21.39 17.05 -13.38
CA GLU A 226 22.10 18.31 -13.37
C GLU A 226 22.91 18.48 -12.09
N TRP A 227 22.31 18.15 -10.93
CA TRP A 227 23.03 18.11 -9.66
C TRP A 227 24.23 17.18 -9.71
N LEU A 228 24.07 15.94 -10.19
CA LEU A 228 25.16 14.96 -10.28
C LEU A 228 26.31 15.48 -11.13
N LEU A 229 26.01 15.98 -12.34
CA LEU A 229 27.05 16.43 -13.28
C LEU A 229 27.79 17.66 -12.74
N SER A 230 27.07 18.61 -12.13
CA SER A 230 27.68 19.80 -11.50
C SER A 230 28.59 19.42 -10.34
N ALA A 231 28.10 18.54 -9.44
CA ALA A 231 28.87 18.12 -8.27
C ALA A 231 30.10 17.28 -8.64
N LEU A 232 30.01 16.40 -9.67
CA LEU A 232 31.15 15.65 -10.20
C LEU A 232 32.18 16.58 -10.86
N ALA A 233 31.73 17.61 -11.56
CA ALA A 233 32.63 18.60 -12.18
C ALA A 233 33.37 19.43 -11.10
N GLU A 234 32.66 19.91 -10.07
CA GLU A 234 33.23 20.62 -8.93
C GLU A 234 34.27 19.76 -8.17
N ALA A 235 34.02 18.46 -8.07
CA ALA A 235 34.96 17.50 -7.46
C ALA A 235 36.15 17.15 -8.37
N GLY A 236 36.21 17.65 -9.62
CA GLY A 236 37.24 17.28 -10.60
C GLY A 236 37.10 15.84 -11.14
N ALA A 237 35.99 15.16 -10.84
CA ALA A 237 35.76 13.77 -11.17
C ALA A 237 35.47 13.51 -12.66
N LEU A 238 35.19 14.58 -13.44
CA LEU A 238 34.93 14.55 -14.87
C LEU A 238 36.15 14.91 -15.73
N GLU A 239 37.33 15.13 -15.15
CA GLU A 239 38.52 15.44 -15.94
C GLU A 239 38.84 14.30 -16.92
N GLY A 240 38.86 14.63 -18.23
CA GLY A 240 39.10 13.68 -19.32
C GLY A 240 37.98 12.67 -19.57
N LYS A 241 36.77 12.91 -19.07
CA LYS A 241 35.59 12.06 -19.23
C LYS A 241 34.40 12.85 -19.77
N GLU A 242 33.51 12.16 -20.49
CA GLU A 242 32.31 12.77 -21.04
C GLU A 242 31.15 12.72 -20.02
N ALA A 243 30.31 13.74 -20.00
CA ALA A 243 29.12 13.78 -19.15
C ALA A 243 28.16 12.59 -19.40
N SER A 244 28.10 12.10 -20.63
CA SER A 244 27.32 10.91 -21.01
C SER A 244 27.81 9.64 -20.33
N GLU A 245 29.12 9.50 -20.13
CA GLU A 245 29.69 8.35 -19.40
C GLU A 245 29.28 8.39 -17.92
N ALA A 246 29.25 9.59 -17.31
CA ALA A 246 28.78 9.74 -15.94
C ALA A 246 27.29 9.35 -15.80
N VAL A 247 26.43 9.79 -16.72
CA VAL A 247 25.01 9.40 -16.72
C VAL A 247 24.87 7.89 -16.88
N ALA A 248 25.58 7.25 -17.79
CA ALA A 248 25.54 5.80 -18.01
C ALA A 248 26.00 4.98 -16.78
N LYS A 249 26.87 5.56 -15.90
CA LYS A 249 27.37 4.91 -14.69
C LYS A 249 26.51 5.17 -13.45
N HIS A 250 25.82 6.30 -13.41
CA HIS A 250 25.09 6.76 -12.24
C HIS A 250 23.56 6.74 -12.39
N PHE A 251 23.02 6.38 -13.56
CA PHE A 251 21.59 6.27 -13.79
C PHE A 251 21.22 4.93 -14.41
N VAL A 252 20.17 4.33 -13.90
CA VAL A 252 19.47 3.18 -14.48
C VAL A 252 17.98 3.46 -14.52
N ALA A 253 17.20 2.68 -15.24
CA ALA A 253 15.78 2.93 -15.42
C ALA A 253 14.92 1.71 -15.04
N VAL A 254 13.72 1.97 -14.53
CA VAL A 254 12.62 1.00 -14.50
C VAL A 254 11.58 1.49 -15.52
N SER A 255 11.66 0.95 -16.73
CA SER A 255 10.84 1.39 -17.86
C SER A 255 10.82 0.38 -18.99
N THR A 256 9.76 0.44 -19.81
CA THR A 256 9.66 -0.28 -21.09
C THR A 256 9.92 0.62 -22.31
N ALA A 257 10.03 1.93 -22.13
CA ALA A 257 10.23 2.91 -23.18
C ALA A 257 11.73 3.12 -23.49
N LEU A 258 12.39 2.11 -24.06
CA LEU A 258 13.84 2.06 -24.22
C LEU A 258 14.42 3.23 -25.04
N ASP A 259 13.71 3.71 -26.07
CA ASP A 259 14.14 4.86 -26.87
C ASP A 259 14.24 6.14 -26.03
N LYS A 260 13.26 6.36 -25.12
CA LYS A 260 13.28 7.52 -24.23
C LYS A 260 14.35 7.39 -23.15
N VAL A 261 14.59 6.16 -22.67
CA VAL A 261 15.66 5.83 -21.71
C VAL A 261 17.02 6.17 -22.34
N ALA A 262 17.27 5.72 -23.58
CA ALA A 262 18.48 6.03 -24.33
C ALA A 262 18.65 7.55 -24.57
N ALA A 263 17.56 8.25 -24.93
CA ALA A 263 17.59 9.70 -25.14
C ALA A 263 17.91 10.49 -23.86
N PHE A 264 17.61 9.96 -22.69
CA PHE A 264 18.02 10.54 -21.40
C PHE A 264 19.51 10.36 -21.11
N GLY A 265 20.16 9.39 -21.77
CA GLY A 265 21.56 9.02 -21.57
C GLY A 265 21.79 7.77 -20.72
N ILE A 266 20.73 7.04 -20.42
CA ILE A 266 20.80 5.75 -19.71
C ILE A 266 20.98 4.65 -20.77
N ASP A 267 21.91 3.73 -20.50
CA ASP A 267 22.10 2.54 -21.34
C ASP A 267 20.84 1.64 -21.25
N PRO A 268 20.15 1.35 -22.38
CA PRO A 268 18.97 0.48 -22.38
C PRO A 268 19.21 -0.92 -21.80
N GLU A 269 20.44 -1.43 -21.81
CA GLU A 269 20.77 -2.69 -21.15
C GLU A 269 20.57 -2.61 -19.61
N ASN A 270 20.60 -1.42 -19.03
CA ASN A 270 20.35 -1.14 -17.63
C ASN A 270 18.92 -0.63 -17.37
N ALA A 271 17.99 -0.92 -18.27
CA ALA A 271 16.56 -0.71 -18.09
C ALA A 271 15.88 -2.03 -17.69
N PHE A 272 15.02 -1.95 -16.69
CA PHE A 272 14.24 -3.07 -16.16
C PHE A 272 12.76 -2.83 -16.44
N GLY A 273 12.15 -3.70 -17.25
CA GLY A 273 10.76 -3.57 -17.66
C GLY A 273 9.80 -4.33 -16.76
N PHE A 274 8.53 -3.95 -16.83
CA PHE A 274 7.40 -4.72 -16.29
C PHE A 274 6.17 -4.49 -17.19
N TRP A 275 5.13 -5.28 -16.99
CA TRP A 275 4.07 -5.46 -17.99
C TRP A 275 2.84 -4.59 -17.73
N ASP A 276 1.95 -4.52 -18.73
CA ASP A 276 0.71 -3.75 -18.67
C ASP A 276 -0.30 -4.33 -17.67
N TRP A 277 -0.24 -5.63 -17.45
CA TRP A 277 -1.05 -6.35 -16.49
C TRP A 277 -0.61 -6.14 -15.02
N VAL A 278 0.40 -5.31 -14.75
CA VAL A 278 0.77 -4.84 -13.41
C VAL A 278 0.31 -3.40 -13.23
N GLY A 279 -0.66 -3.17 -12.37
CA GLY A 279 -1.05 -1.83 -11.93
C GLY A 279 0.02 -1.19 -11.05
N GLY A 280 0.16 0.16 -11.11
CA GLY A 280 1.20 0.88 -10.34
C GLY A 280 1.18 0.58 -8.84
N ARG A 281 0.00 0.60 -8.21
CA ARG A 281 -0.16 0.33 -6.77
C ARG A 281 0.01 -1.13 -6.35
N TYR A 282 0.16 -2.03 -7.33
CA TYR A 282 0.40 -3.47 -7.16
C TYR A 282 1.80 -3.88 -7.67
N SER A 283 2.75 -2.93 -7.79
CA SER A 283 3.97 -3.16 -8.54
C SER A 283 5.25 -3.29 -7.70
N VAL A 284 5.18 -3.20 -6.39
CA VAL A 284 6.38 -3.19 -5.51
C VAL A 284 7.21 -4.47 -5.62
N ASP A 285 6.59 -5.58 -5.94
CA ASP A 285 7.17 -6.91 -6.17
C ASP A 285 7.63 -7.15 -7.64
N SER A 286 7.46 -6.15 -8.53
CA SER A 286 7.97 -6.12 -9.91
C SER A 286 9.36 -5.49 -10.01
N ALA A 287 9.76 -5.09 -11.24
CA ALA A 287 10.97 -4.29 -11.48
C ALA A 287 10.98 -2.96 -10.69
N ILE A 288 9.84 -2.44 -10.26
CA ILE A 288 9.74 -1.29 -9.34
C ILE A 288 10.54 -1.53 -8.05
N GLY A 289 10.65 -2.79 -7.60
CA GLY A 289 11.47 -3.18 -6.46
C GLY A 289 12.98 -3.25 -6.72
N THR A 290 13.49 -2.79 -7.85
CA THR A 290 14.94 -2.85 -8.15
C THR A 290 15.79 -2.17 -7.08
N SER A 291 15.36 -1.01 -6.56
CA SER A 291 16.06 -0.33 -5.45
C SER A 291 16.11 -1.20 -4.19
N LEU A 292 15.04 -1.92 -3.92
CA LEU A 292 14.94 -2.84 -2.78
C LEU A 292 15.87 -4.05 -2.97
N ALA A 293 15.87 -4.66 -4.17
CA ALA A 293 16.75 -5.79 -4.49
C ALA A 293 18.24 -5.42 -4.34
N ILE A 294 18.61 -4.17 -4.64
CA ILE A 294 19.98 -3.67 -4.41
C ILE A 294 20.27 -3.52 -2.93
N VAL A 295 19.43 -2.81 -2.18
CA VAL A 295 19.72 -2.43 -0.79
C VAL A 295 19.52 -3.61 0.17
N LEU A 296 18.47 -4.39 0.00
CA LEU A 296 18.16 -5.55 0.83
C LEU A 296 18.92 -6.80 0.40
N GLY A 297 19.27 -6.89 -0.88
CA GLY A 297 19.87 -8.04 -1.52
C GLY A 297 18.84 -9.03 -2.09
N PRO A 298 19.25 -9.80 -3.12
CA PRO A 298 18.37 -10.74 -3.83
C PRO A 298 17.70 -11.77 -2.92
N LYS A 299 18.42 -12.28 -1.92
CA LYS A 299 17.85 -13.27 -0.99
C LYS A 299 16.70 -12.70 -0.16
N VAL A 300 16.88 -11.52 0.42
CA VAL A 300 15.84 -10.85 1.23
C VAL A 300 14.64 -10.48 0.36
N PHE A 301 14.90 -10.03 -0.86
CA PHE A 301 13.83 -9.74 -1.82
C PHE A 301 13.08 -11.02 -2.25
N ALA A 302 13.77 -12.13 -2.45
CA ALA A 302 13.13 -13.41 -2.73
C ALA A 302 12.28 -13.92 -1.54
N ASP A 303 12.77 -13.77 -0.30
CA ASP A 303 11.99 -14.11 0.91
C ASP A 303 10.73 -13.21 1.02
N PHE A 304 10.82 -11.95 0.61
CA PHE A 304 9.69 -11.02 0.51
C PHE A 304 8.66 -11.50 -0.51
N LEU A 305 9.08 -11.88 -1.72
CA LEU A 305 8.17 -12.47 -2.74
C LEU A 305 7.53 -13.77 -2.26
N ALA A 306 8.26 -14.59 -1.51
CA ALA A 306 7.72 -15.85 -0.98
C ALA A 306 6.56 -15.63 0.02
N GLY A 307 6.57 -14.50 0.75
CA GLY A 307 5.46 -14.13 1.62
C GLY A 307 4.18 -13.79 0.84
N PHE A 308 4.31 -13.01 -0.22
CA PHE A 308 3.18 -12.75 -1.12
C PHE A 308 2.61 -14.05 -1.69
N HIS A 309 3.47 -14.89 -2.22
CA HIS A 309 3.06 -16.17 -2.79
C HIS A 309 2.32 -17.07 -1.78
N ALA A 310 2.78 -17.11 -0.54
CA ALA A 310 2.11 -17.89 0.50
C ALA A 310 0.69 -17.39 0.77
N MET A 311 0.48 -16.07 0.79
CA MET A 311 -0.85 -15.50 0.94
C MET A 311 -1.70 -15.69 -0.32
N ASP A 312 -1.12 -15.63 -1.53
CA ASP A 312 -1.81 -15.94 -2.77
C ASP A 312 -2.34 -17.38 -2.76
N GLU A 313 -1.54 -18.35 -2.34
CA GLU A 313 -1.96 -19.73 -2.23
C GLU A 313 -3.07 -19.92 -1.19
N HIS A 314 -2.96 -19.24 -0.05
CA HIS A 314 -4.05 -19.24 0.93
C HIS A 314 -5.34 -18.65 0.32
N PHE A 315 -5.26 -17.49 -0.32
CA PHE A 315 -6.40 -16.85 -0.96
C PHE A 315 -7.01 -17.72 -2.05
N ARG A 316 -6.18 -18.35 -2.88
CA ARG A 316 -6.61 -19.19 -4.00
C ARG A 316 -7.28 -20.49 -3.57
N THR A 317 -6.79 -21.13 -2.49
CA THR A 317 -7.16 -22.52 -2.15
C THR A 317 -8.05 -22.67 -0.93
N ALA A 318 -8.01 -21.75 0.03
CA ALA A 318 -8.82 -21.85 1.24
C ALA A 318 -10.32 -21.69 0.93
N PRO A 319 -11.20 -22.47 1.58
CA PRO A 319 -12.65 -22.27 1.49
C PRO A 319 -13.04 -20.85 1.95
N LEU A 320 -14.05 -20.24 1.34
CA LEU A 320 -14.46 -18.84 1.64
C LEU A 320 -14.62 -18.57 3.14
N ALA A 321 -15.22 -19.49 3.88
CA ALA A 321 -15.46 -19.35 5.32
C ALA A 321 -14.19 -19.49 6.20
N GLN A 322 -13.02 -19.81 5.61
CA GLN A 322 -11.73 -19.95 6.30
C GLN A 322 -10.65 -19.10 5.62
N ASN A 323 -11.01 -18.36 4.60
CA ASN A 323 -10.11 -17.58 3.77
C ASN A 323 -9.96 -16.18 4.40
N VAL A 324 -8.82 -15.89 5.00
CA VAL A 324 -8.59 -14.66 5.76
C VAL A 324 -8.83 -13.40 4.93
N PRO A 325 -8.24 -13.22 3.73
CA PRO A 325 -8.55 -12.08 2.87
C PRO A 325 -10.03 -11.94 2.54
N VAL A 326 -10.73 -13.05 2.29
CA VAL A 326 -12.17 -13.06 2.00
C VAL A 326 -12.96 -12.58 3.23
N LEU A 327 -12.70 -13.15 4.39
CA LEU A 327 -13.40 -12.80 5.62
C LEU A 327 -13.19 -11.32 5.99
N MET A 328 -11.96 -10.80 5.87
CA MET A 328 -11.68 -9.40 6.16
C MET A 328 -12.30 -8.46 5.11
N GLY A 329 -12.25 -8.80 3.83
CA GLY A 329 -12.91 -8.02 2.78
C GLY A 329 -14.43 -7.96 2.97
N LEU A 330 -15.06 -9.09 3.29
CA LEU A 330 -16.49 -9.16 3.61
C LEU A 330 -16.85 -8.41 4.90
N LEU A 331 -15.96 -8.42 5.88
CA LEU A 331 -16.12 -7.64 7.10
C LEU A 331 -16.09 -6.13 6.82
N ASN A 332 -15.24 -5.67 5.91
CA ASN A 332 -15.24 -4.28 5.46
C ASN A 332 -16.55 -3.93 4.73
N ILE A 333 -17.08 -4.82 3.89
CA ILE A 333 -18.44 -4.65 3.30
C ILE A 333 -19.49 -4.50 4.40
N TRP A 334 -19.45 -5.33 5.43
CA TRP A 334 -20.36 -5.23 6.57
C TRP A 334 -20.25 -3.87 7.27
N ASN A 335 -19.03 -3.45 7.56
CA ASN A 335 -18.77 -2.19 8.24
C ASN A 335 -19.24 -0.97 7.40
N VAL A 336 -18.94 -0.95 6.10
CA VAL A 336 -19.27 0.17 5.21
C VAL A 336 -20.77 0.20 4.88
N ASN A 337 -21.31 -0.91 4.41
CA ASN A 337 -22.65 -0.91 3.79
C ASN A 337 -23.79 -1.16 4.77
N PHE A 338 -23.51 -1.75 5.92
CA PHE A 338 -24.55 -2.06 6.91
C PHE A 338 -24.35 -1.28 8.22
N LEU A 339 -23.12 -1.11 8.69
CA LEU A 339 -22.85 -0.35 9.91
C LEU A 339 -22.55 1.14 9.65
N GLY A 340 -22.40 1.56 8.40
CA GLY A 340 -22.21 2.96 8.01
C GLY A 340 -20.83 3.54 8.35
N ALA A 341 -19.79 2.70 8.40
CA ALA A 341 -18.42 3.17 8.56
C ALA A 341 -17.93 3.86 7.28
N GLU A 342 -17.39 5.07 7.41
CA GLU A 342 -16.85 5.85 6.28
C GLU A 342 -15.32 5.73 6.17
N THR A 343 -14.67 5.28 7.23
CA THR A 343 -13.20 5.18 7.32
C THR A 343 -12.79 3.88 7.97
N HIS A 344 -11.55 3.46 7.71
CA HIS A 344 -10.91 2.30 8.30
C HIS A 344 -9.51 2.68 8.79
N ALA A 345 -9.22 2.47 10.07
CA ALA A 345 -7.92 2.78 10.66
C ALA A 345 -6.99 1.55 10.61
N VAL A 346 -5.75 1.75 10.19
CA VAL A 346 -4.69 0.73 10.27
C VAL A 346 -3.64 1.20 11.26
N LEU A 347 -3.49 0.47 12.36
CA LEU A 347 -2.77 0.89 13.56
C LEU A 347 -1.62 -0.10 13.84
N PRO A 348 -0.47 0.03 13.15
CA PRO A 348 0.66 -0.85 13.38
C PRO A 348 1.34 -0.52 14.72
N TYR A 349 1.43 -1.51 15.61
CA TYR A 349 2.27 -1.47 16.80
C TYR A 349 3.66 -2.00 16.42
N ASP A 350 4.29 -1.29 15.52
CA ASP A 350 5.67 -1.45 15.06
C ASP A 350 6.13 -0.18 14.35
N GLN A 351 7.26 0.39 14.78
CA GLN A 351 7.76 1.65 14.22
C GLN A 351 8.21 1.51 12.76
N TYR A 352 8.68 0.34 12.37
CA TYR A 352 9.10 0.09 10.99
C TYR A 352 7.92 0.07 10.00
N LEU A 353 6.69 -0.15 10.48
CA LEU A 353 5.48 -0.07 9.66
C LEU A 353 4.85 1.33 9.59
N HIS A 354 5.55 2.40 9.99
CA HIS A 354 5.00 3.75 10.00
C HIS A 354 4.54 4.24 8.61
N ARG A 355 5.09 3.70 7.51
CA ARG A 355 4.67 4.01 6.14
C ARG A 355 3.58 3.07 5.61
N PHE A 356 3.25 2.00 6.31
CA PHE A 356 2.29 1.01 5.86
C PHE A 356 0.87 1.58 5.66
N PRO A 357 0.30 2.39 6.59
CA PRO A 357 -0.99 3.02 6.36
C PRO A 357 -1.02 3.92 5.10
N ALA A 358 0.04 4.69 4.86
CA ALA A 358 0.15 5.55 3.67
C ALA A 358 0.24 4.74 2.35
N TYR A 359 0.90 3.58 2.37
CA TYR A 359 0.90 2.65 1.25
C TYR A 359 -0.51 2.11 0.98
N LEU A 360 -1.22 1.69 2.03
CA LEU A 360 -2.59 1.19 1.91
C LEU A 360 -3.59 2.25 1.42
N GLN A 361 -3.34 3.53 1.66
CA GLN A 361 -4.18 4.61 1.11
C GLN A 361 -4.25 4.51 -0.42
N GLN A 362 -3.10 4.39 -1.09
CA GLN A 362 -3.11 4.23 -2.54
C GLN A 362 -3.71 2.88 -2.94
N LEU A 363 -3.24 1.80 -2.31
CA LEU A 363 -3.69 0.44 -2.65
C LEU A 363 -5.21 0.31 -2.63
N THR A 364 -5.88 0.79 -1.57
CA THR A 364 -7.31 0.59 -1.36
C THR A 364 -8.16 1.70 -1.98
N MET A 365 -7.80 2.98 -1.77
CA MET A 365 -8.64 4.10 -2.16
C MET A 365 -8.60 4.36 -3.67
N GLU A 366 -7.44 4.19 -4.32
CA GLU A 366 -7.34 4.29 -5.78
C GLU A 366 -8.02 3.10 -6.48
N SER A 367 -7.99 1.91 -5.86
CA SER A 367 -8.67 0.73 -6.36
C SER A 367 -10.18 0.83 -6.22
N ASN A 368 -10.70 1.12 -5.04
CA ASN A 368 -12.11 0.96 -4.70
C ASN A 368 -12.88 2.28 -4.52
N GLY A 369 -12.22 3.43 -4.63
CA GLY A 369 -12.88 4.74 -4.66
C GLY A 369 -13.59 4.97 -6.00
N LYS A 370 -14.59 4.16 -6.30
CA LYS A 370 -15.29 4.13 -7.59
C LYS A 370 -16.81 4.33 -7.39
N SER A 371 -17.43 5.01 -8.34
CA SER A 371 -18.89 5.24 -8.37
C SER A 371 -19.59 4.54 -9.54
N VAL A 372 -18.85 3.75 -10.31
CA VAL A 372 -19.35 3.06 -11.50
C VAL A 372 -18.95 1.59 -11.42
N ARG A 373 -19.90 0.71 -11.71
CA ARG A 373 -19.63 -0.74 -11.80
C ARG A 373 -18.92 -1.09 -13.11
N ALA A 374 -18.34 -2.26 -13.15
CA ALA A 374 -17.64 -2.77 -14.33
C ALA A 374 -18.56 -2.93 -15.57
N ASP A 375 -19.89 -2.96 -15.39
CA ASP A 375 -20.88 -2.95 -16.48
C ASP A 375 -21.24 -1.53 -16.97
N GLY A 376 -20.63 -0.49 -16.41
CA GLY A 376 -20.86 0.92 -16.76
C GLY A 376 -22.03 1.59 -16.03
N SER A 377 -22.75 0.89 -15.17
CA SER A 377 -23.84 1.47 -14.38
C SER A 377 -23.33 2.14 -13.10
N PHE A 378 -24.01 3.21 -12.66
CA PHE A 378 -23.67 3.85 -11.39
C PHE A 378 -24.09 3.00 -10.18
N VAL A 379 -23.26 3.01 -9.15
CA VAL A 379 -23.60 2.40 -7.86
C VAL A 379 -24.62 3.26 -7.09
N ASN A 380 -25.46 2.61 -6.29
CA ASN A 380 -26.44 3.26 -5.40
C ASN A 380 -26.18 2.93 -3.91
N TYR A 381 -24.95 2.47 -3.63
CA TYR A 381 -24.43 2.11 -2.31
C TYR A 381 -23.03 2.71 -2.11
N ALA A 382 -22.54 2.76 -0.88
CA ALA A 382 -21.19 3.24 -0.58
C ALA A 382 -20.12 2.24 -1.07
N THR A 383 -19.02 2.77 -1.59
CA THR A 383 -17.84 2.03 -2.00
C THR A 383 -16.59 2.74 -1.48
N GLY A 384 -15.53 2.01 -1.19
CA GLY A 384 -14.21 2.59 -0.91
C GLY A 384 -14.18 3.46 0.35
N GLU A 385 -13.96 2.85 1.50
CA GLU A 385 -13.71 3.56 2.76
C GLU A 385 -12.37 4.29 2.75
N VAL A 386 -12.25 5.37 3.53
CA VAL A 386 -11.00 6.12 3.68
C VAL A 386 -10.06 5.37 4.60
N PHE A 387 -8.96 4.85 4.05
CA PHE A 387 -7.88 4.23 4.83
C PHE A 387 -6.95 5.29 5.42
N TRP A 388 -6.58 5.13 6.69
CA TRP A 388 -5.68 6.03 7.39
C TRP A 388 -5.09 5.34 8.63
N GLY A 389 -4.07 5.89 9.22
CA GLY A 389 -3.51 5.37 10.45
C GLY A 389 -2.12 5.90 10.76
N GLU A 390 -1.67 5.57 11.95
CA GLU A 390 -0.35 5.90 12.49
C GLU A 390 0.10 4.77 13.42
N PRO A 391 1.40 4.61 13.67
CA PRO A 391 1.88 3.65 14.65
C PRO A 391 1.33 3.88 16.06
N GLY A 392 0.94 2.80 16.74
CA GLY A 392 0.87 2.79 18.21
C GLY A 392 2.31 2.89 18.77
N THR A 393 2.53 3.55 19.88
CA THR A 393 1.57 4.22 20.79
C THR A 393 1.30 5.69 20.40
N ASN A 394 1.99 6.23 19.40
CA ASN A 394 1.85 7.63 18.98
C ASN A 394 0.40 7.98 18.64
N GLY A 395 -0.29 7.14 17.89
CA GLY A 395 -1.70 7.31 17.55
C GLY A 395 -2.62 7.47 18.75
N GLN A 396 -2.30 6.78 19.88
CA GLN A 396 -3.08 6.90 21.13
C GLN A 396 -3.09 8.33 21.66
N HIS A 397 -2.00 9.06 21.47
CA HIS A 397 -1.84 10.45 21.92
C HIS A 397 -2.27 11.49 20.88
N ALA A 398 -2.73 11.04 19.70
CA ALA A 398 -3.12 11.92 18.61
C ALA A 398 -4.64 11.91 18.35
N PHE A 399 -5.24 10.73 18.12
CA PHE A 399 -6.61 10.64 17.62
C PHE A 399 -7.49 9.55 18.27
N TYR A 400 -6.99 8.76 19.21
CA TYR A 400 -7.78 7.69 19.83
C TYR A 400 -8.98 8.22 20.62
N GLN A 401 -8.96 9.48 21.06
CA GLN A 401 -10.14 10.12 21.63
C GLN A 401 -11.37 9.99 20.71
N LEU A 402 -11.19 10.22 19.40
CA LEU A 402 -12.27 10.07 18.42
C LEU A 402 -12.71 8.59 18.29
N ILE A 403 -11.75 7.67 18.23
CA ILE A 403 -12.05 6.25 18.05
C ILE A 403 -12.83 5.70 19.26
N HIS A 404 -12.43 6.06 20.49
CA HIS A 404 -13.08 5.59 21.72
C HIS A 404 -14.45 6.24 21.99
N GLN A 405 -14.53 7.57 21.91
CA GLN A 405 -15.69 8.32 22.40
C GLN A 405 -16.36 9.20 21.34
N GLY A 406 -15.85 9.20 20.11
CA GLY A 406 -16.47 9.95 19.02
C GLY A 406 -17.80 9.32 18.58
N THR A 407 -18.57 10.09 17.81
CA THR A 407 -19.87 9.68 17.27
C THR A 407 -19.78 8.87 15.97
N ARG A 408 -18.57 8.73 15.40
CA ARG A 408 -18.30 7.95 14.19
C ARG A 408 -17.90 6.53 14.53
N LEU A 409 -18.39 5.56 13.75
CA LEU A 409 -17.87 4.20 13.80
C LEU A 409 -16.59 4.13 12.95
N ILE A 410 -15.50 3.70 13.57
CA ILE A 410 -14.20 3.57 12.92
C ILE A 410 -13.69 2.16 13.18
N PRO A 411 -13.90 1.21 12.25
CA PRO A 411 -13.24 -0.08 12.30
C PRO A 411 -11.72 0.09 12.28
N ALA A 412 -11.00 -0.76 12.99
CA ALA A 412 -9.55 -0.65 13.10
C ALA A 412 -8.86 -2.01 12.99
N ASP A 413 -7.77 -2.06 12.22
CA ASP A 413 -6.83 -3.17 12.20
C ASP A 413 -5.63 -2.84 13.08
N PHE A 414 -5.41 -3.63 14.12
CA PHE A 414 -4.26 -3.56 15.00
C PHE A 414 -3.24 -4.61 14.55
N LEU A 415 -2.01 -4.18 14.25
CA LEU A 415 -0.93 -5.07 13.82
C LEU A 415 0.19 -5.08 14.86
N ALA A 416 0.67 -6.27 15.28
CA ALA A 416 1.80 -6.38 16.21
C ALA A 416 2.61 -7.65 15.99
N PHE A 417 3.82 -7.67 16.54
CA PHE A 417 4.75 -8.79 16.44
C PHE A 417 5.13 -9.27 17.85
N ALA A 418 5.22 -10.61 17.99
CA ALA A 418 5.58 -11.20 19.29
C ALA A 418 7.03 -10.88 19.71
N ASN A 419 7.91 -10.66 18.74
CA ASN A 419 9.34 -10.38 18.99
C ASN A 419 9.74 -9.07 18.32
N PRO A 420 10.36 -8.13 19.05
CA PRO A 420 10.87 -6.90 18.50
C PRO A 420 12.11 -7.14 17.66
N VAL A 421 12.39 -6.22 16.73
CA VAL A 421 13.67 -6.21 15.99
C VAL A 421 14.83 -5.82 16.92
N HIS A 422 14.60 -4.87 17.83
CA HIS A 422 15.58 -4.36 18.78
C HIS A 422 15.10 -4.62 20.22
N PRO A 423 15.46 -5.77 20.83
CA PRO A 423 15.16 -6.04 22.24
C PRO A 423 15.81 -4.99 23.14
N THR A 424 15.02 -4.36 24.00
CA THR A 424 15.46 -3.27 24.87
C THR A 424 14.85 -3.42 26.25
N LYS A 425 15.62 -3.13 27.29
CA LYS A 425 15.16 -3.13 28.70
C LYS A 425 15.33 -1.74 29.32
N ASP A 426 14.40 -1.41 30.21
CA ASP A 426 14.49 -0.30 31.16
C ASP A 426 14.63 -0.91 32.56
N GLY A 427 15.84 -1.00 33.08
CA GLY A 427 16.16 -1.81 34.26
C GLY A 427 15.88 -3.29 34.01
N GLU A 428 14.96 -3.87 34.78
CA GLU A 428 14.50 -5.26 34.58
C GLU A 428 13.30 -5.39 33.64
N GLN A 429 12.60 -4.27 33.37
CA GLN A 429 11.39 -4.26 32.56
C GLN A 429 11.72 -4.40 31.07
N ASP A 430 11.05 -5.34 30.39
CA ASP A 430 11.11 -5.43 28.93
C ASP A 430 10.20 -4.34 28.30
N VAL A 431 10.81 -3.49 27.47
CA VAL A 431 10.10 -2.36 26.83
C VAL A 431 9.08 -2.86 25.81
N HIS A 432 9.34 -4.00 25.16
CA HIS A 432 8.40 -4.59 24.22
C HIS A 432 7.13 -5.13 24.92
N GLU A 433 7.27 -5.71 26.11
CA GLU A 433 6.10 -6.13 26.92
C GLU A 433 5.20 -4.94 27.27
N LEU A 434 5.79 -3.80 27.66
CA LEU A 434 5.02 -2.57 27.90
C LEU A 434 4.32 -2.07 26.63
N PHE A 435 4.99 -2.19 25.50
CA PHE A 435 4.43 -1.81 24.21
C PHE A 435 3.25 -2.70 23.81
N LEU A 436 3.41 -4.03 23.91
CA LEU A 436 2.34 -4.99 23.64
C LEU A 436 1.17 -4.88 24.63
N ALA A 437 1.43 -4.52 25.90
CA ALA A 437 0.35 -4.26 26.85
C ALA A 437 -0.60 -3.15 26.35
N ASN A 438 -0.06 -2.11 25.69
CA ASN A 438 -0.87 -1.08 25.03
C ASN A 438 -1.69 -1.64 23.86
N PHE A 439 -1.09 -2.44 23.00
CA PHE A 439 -1.80 -3.11 21.89
C PHE A 439 -3.01 -3.91 22.38
N PHE A 440 -2.82 -4.76 23.39
CA PHE A 440 -3.90 -5.56 23.96
C PHE A 440 -4.95 -4.70 24.68
N ALA A 441 -4.51 -3.71 25.47
CA ALA A 441 -5.40 -2.86 26.24
C ALA A 441 -6.30 -1.98 25.33
N GLN A 442 -5.77 -1.45 24.22
CA GLN A 442 -6.55 -0.59 23.33
C GLN A 442 -7.67 -1.37 22.63
N SER A 443 -7.37 -2.54 22.05
CA SER A 443 -8.39 -3.38 21.43
C SER A 443 -9.43 -3.87 22.45
N GLN A 444 -9.02 -4.15 23.68
CA GLN A 444 -9.92 -4.52 24.76
C GLN A 444 -10.84 -3.36 25.18
N ALA A 445 -10.28 -2.16 25.36
CA ALA A 445 -11.04 -0.97 25.73
C ALA A 445 -12.04 -0.57 24.65
N LEU A 446 -11.68 -0.67 23.36
CA LEU A 446 -12.58 -0.43 22.24
C LEU A 446 -13.77 -1.41 22.23
N ALA A 447 -13.50 -2.70 22.48
CA ALA A 447 -14.54 -3.71 22.49
C ALA A 447 -15.51 -3.58 23.67
N PHE A 448 -14.97 -3.43 24.88
CA PHE A 448 -15.76 -3.56 26.08
C PHE A 448 -16.15 -2.21 26.72
N GLY A 449 -15.41 -1.15 26.43
CA GLY A 449 -15.68 0.18 26.98
C GLY A 449 -15.64 0.24 28.50
N LYS A 450 -16.35 1.23 29.08
CA LYS A 450 -16.52 1.44 30.53
C LYS A 450 -17.89 2.01 30.78
N THR A 451 -18.70 1.32 31.58
CA THR A 451 -20.10 1.70 31.85
C THR A 451 -20.19 2.86 32.84
N GLU A 452 -21.37 3.47 32.89
CA GLU A 452 -21.69 4.52 33.89
C GLU A 452 -21.51 4.01 35.33
N GLU A 453 -21.94 2.78 35.60
CA GLU A 453 -21.82 2.16 36.93
C GLU A 453 -20.34 1.98 37.31
N GLU A 454 -19.51 1.49 36.41
CA GLU A 454 -18.07 1.34 36.61
C GLU A 454 -17.39 2.70 36.87
N VAL A 455 -17.79 3.75 36.11
CA VAL A 455 -17.27 5.12 36.30
C VAL A 455 -17.67 5.69 37.66
N ARG A 456 -18.90 5.48 38.10
CA ARG A 456 -19.38 5.91 39.44
C ARG A 456 -18.70 5.16 40.56
N ALA A 457 -18.48 3.85 40.41
CA ALA A 457 -17.79 3.02 41.40
C ALA A 457 -16.35 3.46 41.68
N GLU A 458 -15.71 4.15 40.72
CA GLU A 458 -14.38 4.77 40.91
C GLU A 458 -14.40 6.06 41.75
N GLY A 459 -15.55 6.52 42.19
CA GLY A 459 -15.68 7.78 42.92
C GLY A 459 -15.62 9.02 42.04
N THR A 460 -15.92 8.89 40.76
CA THR A 460 -15.94 9.99 39.79
C THR A 460 -16.98 11.04 40.20
N ALA A 461 -16.58 12.32 40.16
CA ALA A 461 -17.49 13.43 40.46
C ALA A 461 -18.63 13.48 39.42
N GLU A 462 -19.87 13.69 39.89
CA GLU A 462 -21.09 13.57 39.07
C GLU A 462 -21.05 14.35 37.75
N HIS A 463 -20.51 15.56 37.75
CA HIS A 463 -20.45 16.43 36.56
C HIS A 463 -19.49 15.94 35.46
N VAL A 464 -18.64 14.94 35.72
CA VAL A 464 -17.73 14.33 34.73
C VAL A 464 -18.05 12.86 34.45
N VAL A 465 -19.06 12.25 35.10
CA VAL A 465 -19.40 10.85 34.87
C VAL A 465 -19.62 10.56 33.40
N ASN A 466 -20.50 11.32 32.74
CA ASN A 466 -20.81 11.11 31.32
C ASN A 466 -19.59 11.26 30.40
N ALA A 467 -18.65 12.15 30.72
CA ALA A 467 -17.43 12.35 29.97
C ALA A 467 -16.41 11.20 30.11
N ARG A 468 -16.58 10.35 31.13
CA ARG A 468 -15.70 9.21 31.39
C ARG A 468 -16.32 7.85 31.04
N ILE A 469 -17.52 7.83 30.45
CA ILE A 469 -18.14 6.64 29.89
C ILE A 469 -17.46 6.32 28.53
N PHE A 470 -17.14 5.06 28.31
CA PHE A 470 -16.68 4.53 27.03
C PHE A 470 -17.74 3.56 26.53
N SER A 471 -18.33 3.86 25.38
CA SER A 471 -19.45 3.06 24.85
C SER A 471 -19.11 1.59 24.59
N GLY A 472 -17.84 1.29 24.35
CA GLY A 472 -17.47 -0.02 23.83
C GLY A 472 -18.06 -0.27 22.44
N ASN A 473 -18.14 -1.54 22.03
CA ASN A 473 -18.69 -1.95 20.74
C ASN A 473 -18.05 -1.19 19.56
N ARG A 474 -16.74 -0.94 19.65
CA ARG A 474 -15.91 -0.38 18.56
C ARG A 474 -15.19 -1.53 17.89
N PRO A 475 -15.51 -1.84 16.62
CA PRO A 475 -14.98 -3.03 15.95
C PRO A 475 -13.48 -2.92 15.71
N SER A 476 -12.78 -4.01 16.01
CA SER A 476 -11.36 -4.11 15.66
C SER A 476 -10.97 -5.53 15.28
N THR A 477 -10.03 -5.64 14.34
CA THR A 477 -9.31 -6.85 13.98
C THR A 477 -7.91 -6.77 14.56
N SER A 478 -7.42 -7.86 15.14
CA SER A 478 -6.02 -7.94 15.60
C SER A 478 -5.25 -8.90 14.72
N ILE A 479 -4.12 -8.46 14.18
CA ILE A 479 -3.21 -9.24 13.33
C ILE A 479 -1.89 -9.34 14.07
N MET A 480 -1.44 -10.57 14.33
CA MET A 480 -0.16 -10.82 14.96
C MET A 480 0.69 -11.79 14.13
N ALA A 481 2.00 -11.58 14.16
CA ALA A 481 2.97 -12.53 13.60
C ALA A 481 4.16 -12.69 14.56
N PRO A 482 5.01 -13.73 14.39
CA PRO A 482 6.16 -13.92 15.27
C PRO A 482 7.14 -12.76 15.25
N ARG A 483 7.43 -12.17 14.10
CA ARG A 483 8.34 -11.03 13.89
C ARG A 483 8.07 -10.39 12.54
N LEU A 484 8.38 -9.09 12.39
CA LEU A 484 8.43 -8.44 11.09
C LEU A 484 9.64 -8.96 10.30
N THR A 485 9.38 -9.88 9.37
CA THR A 485 10.35 -10.45 8.45
C THR A 485 10.01 -10.04 7.01
N PRO A 486 10.93 -10.19 6.04
CA PRO A 486 10.59 -9.99 4.63
C PRO A 486 9.37 -10.82 4.20
N ARG A 487 9.31 -12.09 4.58
CA ARG A 487 8.17 -12.97 4.30
C ARG A 487 6.86 -12.45 4.90
N VAL A 488 6.87 -12.10 6.18
CA VAL A 488 5.68 -11.58 6.87
C VAL A 488 5.19 -10.27 6.25
N LEU A 489 6.10 -9.38 5.84
CA LEU A 489 5.72 -8.15 5.14
C LEU A 489 5.07 -8.45 3.78
N GLY A 490 5.62 -9.38 3.01
CA GLY A 490 5.02 -9.84 1.74
C GLY A 490 3.62 -10.40 1.95
N SER A 491 3.42 -11.26 2.97
CA SER A 491 2.11 -11.80 3.33
C SER A 491 1.12 -10.71 3.76
N LEU A 492 1.55 -9.68 4.50
CA LEU A 492 0.71 -8.55 4.89
C LEU A 492 0.26 -7.72 3.68
N ILE A 493 1.15 -7.43 2.74
CA ILE A 493 0.79 -6.68 1.55
C ILE A 493 -0.21 -7.46 0.71
N ALA A 494 0.06 -8.73 0.41
CA ALA A 494 -0.85 -9.58 -0.36
C ALA A 494 -2.21 -9.75 0.33
N LEU A 495 -2.25 -9.81 1.67
CA LEU A 495 -3.50 -9.81 2.42
C LEU A 495 -4.37 -8.61 2.05
N TYR A 496 -3.82 -7.39 2.08
CA TYR A 496 -4.60 -6.18 1.75
C TYR A 496 -4.88 -6.03 0.25
N GLU A 497 -4.01 -6.54 -0.63
CA GLU A 497 -4.31 -6.64 -2.07
C GLU A 497 -5.56 -7.50 -2.32
N HIS A 498 -5.63 -8.65 -1.67
CA HIS A 498 -6.77 -9.55 -1.80
C HIS A 498 -8.04 -9.05 -1.08
N ILE A 499 -7.92 -8.37 0.06
CA ILE A 499 -9.04 -7.66 0.70
C ILE A 499 -9.64 -6.66 -0.28
N THR A 500 -8.80 -5.86 -0.92
CA THR A 500 -9.20 -4.85 -1.90
C THR A 500 -9.91 -5.48 -3.10
N PHE A 501 -9.38 -6.61 -3.61
CA PHE A 501 -10.01 -7.38 -4.67
C PHE A 501 -11.38 -7.92 -4.26
N VAL A 502 -11.50 -8.53 -3.08
CA VAL A 502 -12.77 -9.06 -2.56
C VAL A 502 -13.83 -7.98 -2.48
N GLN A 503 -13.49 -6.81 -1.91
CA GLN A 503 -14.39 -5.67 -1.84
C GLN A 503 -14.83 -5.22 -3.24
N GLY A 504 -13.88 -5.08 -4.18
CA GLY A 504 -14.16 -4.68 -5.55
C GLY A 504 -15.13 -5.62 -6.26
N VAL A 505 -14.94 -6.94 -6.10
CA VAL A 505 -15.84 -7.96 -6.66
C VAL A 505 -17.24 -7.88 -6.03
N VAL A 506 -17.33 -7.72 -4.70
CA VAL A 506 -18.63 -7.59 -4.02
C VAL A 506 -19.35 -6.33 -4.45
N TRP A 507 -18.68 -5.19 -4.58
CA TRP A 507 -19.26 -3.95 -5.10
C TRP A 507 -19.46 -3.97 -6.62
N GLY A 508 -18.94 -4.95 -7.33
CA GLY A 508 -19.06 -5.07 -8.79
C GLY A 508 -18.30 -3.98 -9.55
N ILE A 509 -17.29 -3.36 -8.96
CA ILE A 509 -16.49 -2.27 -9.54
C ILE A 509 -15.20 -2.79 -10.16
N ASP A 510 -14.57 -2.00 -11.05
CA ASP A 510 -13.23 -2.25 -11.55
C ASP A 510 -12.19 -1.67 -10.58
N SER A 511 -11.49 -2.55 -9.85
CA SER A 511 -10.47 -2.16 -8.86
C SER A 511 -9.11 -1.84 -9.47
N PHE A 512 -8.92 -2.00 -10.78
CA PHE A 512 -7.59 -2.02 -11.39
C PHE A 512 -7.32 -0.85 -12.36
N ASP A 513 -8.33 -0.05 -12.66
CA ASP A 513 -8.19 1.23 -13.36
C ASP A 513 -8.04 2.42 -12.40
N GLN A 514 -7.83 3.64 -12.92
CA GLN A 514 -7.65 4.86 -12.13
C GLN A 514 -8.04 6.14 -12.90
N TRP A 515 -9.17 6.14 -13.59
CA TRP A 515 -9.65 7.28 -14.40
C TRP A 515 -9.79 8.58 -13.61
N GLY A 516 -10.06 8.50 -12.31
CA GLY A 516 -10.26 9.66 -11.43
C GLY A 516 -9.04 10.59 -11.30
N VAL A 517 -7.83 10.12 -11.62
CA VAL A 517 -6.60 10.94 -11.54
C VAL A 517 -6.20 11.62 -12.86
N GLU A 518 -6.93 11.37 -13.96
CA GLU A 518 -6.55 11.86 -15.29
C GLU A 518 -6.91 13.34 -15.52
N LEU A 519 -8.09 13.76 -15.07
CA LEU A 519 -8.59 15.13 -15.28
C LEU A 519 -7.66 16.18 -14.66
N GLY A 520 -7.22 15.98 -13.41
CA GLY A 520 -6.33 16.91 -12.72
C GLY A 520 -5.00 17.10 -13.42
N LYS A 521 -4.39 16.03 -13.93
CA LYS A 521 -3.13 16.08 -14.70
C LYS A 521 -3.28 16.91 -15.97
N LYS A 522 -4.36 16.71 -16.72
CA LYS A 522 -4.63 17.48 -17.93
C LYS A 522 -4.81 18.96 -17.61
N LEU A 523 -5.66 19.29 -16.64
CA LEU A 523 -5.90 20.67 -16.23
C LEU A 523 -4.62 21.37 -15.73
N ALA A 524 -3.75 20.65 -15.01
CA ALA A 524 -2.48 21.20 -14.55
C ALA A 524 -1.61 21.68 -15.72
N LEU A 525 -1.49 20.87 -16.79
CA LEU A 525 -0.74 21.26 -17.99
C LEU A 525 -1.38 22.45 -18.72
N ASP A 526 -2.70 22.51 -18.78
CA ASP A 526 -3.46 23.59 -19.42
C ASP A 526 -3.29 24.93 -18.67
N LEU A 527 -2.96 24.90 -17.37
CA LEU A 527 -2.76 26.08 -16.53
C LEU A 527 -1.33 26.65 -16.60
N VAL A 528 -0.33 25.88 -17.06
CA VAL A 528 1.07 26.31 -17.08
C VAL A 528 1.25 27.68 -17.78
N PRO A 529 0.67 27.94 -18.99
CA PRO A 529 0.83 29.25 -19.62
C PRO A 529 0.28 30.41 -18.78
N ALA A 530 -0.85 30.22 -18.08
CA ALA A 530 -1.40 31.25 -17.19
C ALA A 530 -0.46 31.55 -16.01
N ILE A 531 0.16 30.52 -15.44
CA ILE A 531 1.16 30.62 -14.37
C ILE A 531 2.45 31.33 -14.86
N GLU A 532 2.78 31.16 -16.13
CA GLU A 532 3.90 31.87 -16.79
C GLU A 532 3.56 33.33 -17.12
N GLY A 533 2.29 33.70 -17.11
CA GLY A 533 1.83 35.08 -17.25
C GLY A 533 0.94 35.34 -18.47
N ASP A 534 0.47 34.31 -19.17
CA ASP A 534 -0.48 34.44 -20.27
C ASP A 534 -1.85 34.90 -19.75
N ARG A 535 -2.19 36.14 -20.06
CA ARG A 535 -3.45 36.78 -19.59
C ARG A 535 -4.69 36.28 -20.33
N GLU A 536 -4.56 35.77 -21.55
CA GLU A 536 -5.71 35.22 -22.29
C GLU A 536 -6.11 33.87 -21.70
N VAL A 537 -5.14 33.02 -21.38
CA VAL A 537 -5.40 31.73 -20.72
C VAL A 537 -5.95 31.98 -19.32
N LEU A 538 -5.41 32.94 -18.58
CA LEU A 538 -5.89 33.32 -17.24
C LEU A 538 -7.33 33.80 -17.27
N ALA A 539 -7.71 34.62 -18.26
CA ALA A 539 -9.07 35.18 -18.37
C ALA A 539 -10.15 34.12 -18.66
N ARG A 540 -9.76 32.93 -19.10
CA ARG A 540 -10.68 31.80 -19.35
C ARG A 540 -10.93 30.94 -18.12
N GLN A 541 -10.20 31.19 -17.04
CA GLN A 541 -10.34 30.41 -15.81
C GLN A 541 -11.52 30.93 -14.96
N ASP A 542 -12.02 30.07 -14.08
CA ASP A 542 -12.96 30.51 -13.07
C ASP A 542 -12.32 31.59 -12.15
N SER A 543 -13.17 32.39 -11.49
CA SER A 543 -12.70 33.52 -10.68
C SER A 543 -11.79 33.13 -9.51
N SER A 544 -11.94 31.94 -8.94
CA SER A 544 -11.08 31.45 -7.85
C SER A 544 -9.71 31.09 -8.38
N THR A 545 -9.62 30.27 -9.43
CA THR A 545 -8.37 29.86 -10.06
C THR A 545 -7.59 31.09 -10.57
N ALA A 546 -8.28 32.02 -11.26
CA ALA A 546 -7.65 33.25 -11.74
C ALA A 546 -7.10 34.12 -10.60
N SER A 547 -7.86 34.27 -9.51
CA SER A 547 -7.44 35.05 -8.33
C SER A 547 -6.21 34.44 -7.64
N LEU A 548 -6.15 33.11 -7.51
CA LEU A 548 -5.01 32.40 -6.92
C LEU A 548 -3.74 32.53 -7.78
N ILE A 549 -3.88 32.40 -9.10
CA ILE A 549 -2.76 32.63 -10.03
C ILE A 549 -2.28 34.07 -9.98
N ASP A 550 -3.18 35.06 -9.96
CA ASP A 550 -2.80 36.48 -9.79
C ASP A 550 -2.09 36.75 -8.46
N TYR A 551 -2.53 36.11 -7.37
CA TYR A 551 -1.83 36.18 -6.09
C TYR A 551 -0.42 35.62 -6.19
N TYR A 552 -0.26 34.45 -6.79
CA TYR A 552 1.04 33.84 -7.04
C TYR A 552 1.95 34.76 -7.87
N LEU A 553 1.46 35.28 -9.01
CA LEU A 553 2.21 36.15 -9.90
C LEU A 553 2.69 37.44 -9.24
N LYS A 554 1.90 37.98 -8.27
CA LYS A 554 2.26 39.19 -7.50
C LYS A 554 3.32 38.93 -6.42
N ASN A 555 3.36 37.69 -5.87
CA ASN A 555 4.18 37.44 -4.69
C ASN A 555 5.41 36.57 -4.98
N ARG A 556 5.49 35.94 -6.19
CA ARG A 556 6.68 35.18 -6.55
C ARG A 556 7.91 36.06 -6.67
N THR A 557 9.01 35.63 -6.08
CA THR A 557 10.35 36.17 -6.37
C THR A 557 10.87 35.48 -7.63
N LYS A 558 11.36 36.29 -8.58
CA LYS A 558 12.00 35.76 -9.81
C LYS A 558 13.45 35.45 -9.55
#